data_8a920589a2f52811f7ab30028d9927c5
#
_entry.id   8a920589a2f52811f7ab30028d9927c5
#
_cell.length_a   1.000
_cell.length_b   1.000
_cell.length_c   1.000
_cell.angle_alpha   90.00
_cell.angle_beta   90.00
_cell.angle_gamma   90.00
#
_symmetry.space_group_name_H-M   'P 1'
#
loop_
_entity.id
_entity.type
_entity.pdbx_description
1 polymer ?
#
loop_
_entity_poly.entity_id
_entity_poly.type
_entity_poly.pdbx_seq_one_letter_code
_entity_poly.pdbx_strand_id
1 'polypeptide(L)'
;MSLTIREKFIAIVDNDRLIESDIIVLLEGDGFNRYRKAADLYLKGLGKKIIFSGAITDYNYGSFPFKDILPKLLTTGVPKNAIVHEKKSKNTKEQAEQVIKLAIKNGWNKIILVATHEHQYRAYLSFLKEVLSSKKDILLFNSPVRNLKWFEKNDWGRRFDNIDNEFNKIEKYILKDHLATFQEAINYQEKKEKKLINTKR
;
A
#
# COMPACT_ATOMS: atom_id res chain seq x y z
N MET A 1 -0.53 -31.67 -1.25
CA MET A 1 -0.26 -30.60 -2.23
C MET A 1 0.50 -29.48 -1.55
N SER A 2 1.58 -28.96 -2.15
CA SER A 2 2.28 -27.78 -1.64
C SER A 2 1.64 -26.51 -2.21
N LEU A 3 1.63 -25.42 -1.44
CA LEU A 3 1.17 -24.11 -1.92
C LEU A 3 2.07 -23.61 -3.06
N THR A 4 1.46 -22.95 -4.05
CA THR A 4 2.17 -22.25 -5.11
C THR A 4 2.90 -21.01 -4.54
N ILE A 5 3.86 -20.48 -5.28
CA ILE A 5 4.57 -19.26 -4.92
C ILE A 5 3.62 -18.07 -4.74
N ARG A 6 2.58 -17.99 -5.57
CA ARG A 6 1.53 -16.96 -5.50
C ARG A 6 0.72 -17.07 -4.20
N GLU A 7 0.30 -18.28 -3.82
CA GLU A 7 -0.46 -18.50 -2.57
C GLU A 7 0.38 -18.17 -1.34
N LYS A 8 1.66 -18.51 -1.33
CA LYS A 8 2.59 -18.11 -0.26
C LYS A 8 2.74 -16.60 -0.17
N PHE A 9 2.85 -15.91 -1.31
CA PHE A 9 2.89 -14.46 -1.38
C PHE A 9 1.60 -13.82 -0.80
N ILE A 10 0.42 -14.33 -1.18
CA ILE A 10 -0.86 -13.86 -0.64
C ILE A 10 -0.88 -14.01 0.88
N ALA A 11 -0.49 -15.17 1.40
CA ALA A 11 -0.45 -15.42 2.84
C ALA A 11 0.46 -14.44 3.60
N ILE A 12 1.61 -14.05 3.02
CA ILE A 12 2.53 -13.08 3.59
C ILE A 12 1.89 -11.67 3.64
N VAL A 13 1.30 -11.23 2.54
CA VAL A 13 0.68 -9.88 2.46
C VAL A 13 -0.50 -9.78 3.42
N ASP A 14 -1.27 -10.85 3.55
CA ASP A 14 -2.46 -10.88 4.39
C ASP A 14 -2.18 -10.94 5.88
N ASN A 15 -1.01 -11.42 6.28
CA ASN A 15 -0.65 -11.65 7.67
C ASN A 15 0.59 -10.87 8.11
N ASP A 16 0.91 -9.77 7.43
CA ASP A 16 2.09 -8.97 7.76
C ASP A 16 1.98 -8.34 9.15
N ARG A 17 3.04 -8.48 9.94
CA ARG A 17 3.09 -7.94 11.30
C ARG A 17 3.50 -6.49 11.28
N LEU A 18 2.59 -5.59 11.69
CA LEU A 18 2.87 -4.17 11.79
C LEU A 18 3.75 -3.83 13.00
N ILE A 19 4.59 -2.83 12.81
CA ILE A 19 5.37 -2.17 13.87
C ILE A 19 5.25 -0.66 13.71
N GLU A 20 5.65 0.10 14.72
CA GLU A 20 5.76 1.56 14.60
C GLU A 20 6.64 1.93 13.40
N SER A 21 6.11 2.78 12.54
CA SER A 21 6.67 3.15 11.25
C SER A 21 6.74 4.67 11.08
N ASP A 22 7.54 5.15 10.15
CA ASP A 22 7.69 6.59 9.92
C ASP A 22 6.46 7.17 9.24
N ILE A 23 5.91 6.44 8.27
CA ILE A 23 4.78 6.88 7.48
C ILE A 23 3.77 5.77 7.20
N ILE A 24 2.51 6.20 7.06
CA ILE A 24 1.41 5.42 6.51
C ILE A 24 1.11 5.98 5.12
N VAL A 25 1.18 5.15 4.10
CA VAL A 25 0.85 5.52 2.73
C VAL A 25 -0.58 5.12 2.43
N LEU A 26 -1.45 6.10 2.30
CA LEU A 26 -2.82 5.95 1.87
C LEU A 26 -2.88 6.10 0.35
N LEU A 27 -3.03 4.99 -0.35
CA LEU A 27 -3.13 5.01 -1.81
C LEU A 27 -4.51 5.47 -2.27
N GLU A 28 -4.53 6.33 -3.28
CA GLU A 28 -5.74 6.75 -3.96
C GLU A 28 -6.50 5.55 -4.55
N GLY A 29 -7.82 5.65 -4.61
CA GLY A 29 -8.72 4.68 -5.23
C GLY A 29 -9.74 4.10 -4.25
N ASP A 30 -10.77 3.45 -4.81
CA ASP A 30 -11.87 2.81 -4.09
C ASP A 30 -12.69 3.78 -3.21
N GLY A 31 -12.85 5.01 -3.67
CA GLY A 31 -13.66 6.04 -3.02
C GLY A 31 -13.21 6.34 -1.60
N PHE A 32 -14.14 6.26 -0.64
CA PHE A 32 -13.87 6.51 0.78
C PHE A 32 -13.54 5.24 1.58
N ASN A 33 -13.26 4.10 0.95
CA ASN A 33 -13.10 2.85 1.70
C ASN A 33 -11.75 2.75 2.45
N ARG A 34 -10.74 3.55 2.10
CA ARG A 34 -9.36 3.40 2.61
C ARG A 34 -8.99 4.35 3.76
N TYR A 35 -9.55 5.57 3.81
CA TYR A 35 -9.09 6.61 4.73
C TYR A 35 -9.20 6.24 6.21
N ARG A 36 -10.28 5.53 6.60
CA ARG A 36 -10.49 5.12 7.99
C ARG A 36 -9.38 4.19 8.50
N LYS A 37 -8.91 3.28 7.62
CA LYS A 37 -7.81 2.38 7.95
C LYS A 37 -6.52 3.14 8.20
N ALA A 38 -6.19 4.11 7.36
CA ALA A 38 -5.01 4.96 7.55
C ALA A 38 -5.10 5.81 8.81
N ALA A 39 -6.27 6.39 9.09
CA ALA A 39 -6.52 7.15 10.30
C ALA A 39 -6.39 6.29 11.57
N ASP A 40 -6.98 5.09 11.58
CA ASP A 40 -6.89 4.15 12.71
C ASP A 40 -5.44 3.77 13.03
N LEU A 41 -4.64 3.49 12.00
CA LEU A 41 -3.21 3.20 12.17
C LEU A 41 -2.45 4.39 12.78
N TYR A 42 -2.74 5.61 12.30
CA TYR A 42 -2.14 6.83 12.82
C TYR A 42 -2.51 7.07 14.28
N LEU A 43 -3.80 6.99 14.62
CA LEU A 43 -4.30 7.21 15.98
C LEU A 43 -3.81 6.16 16.98
N LYS A 44 -3.47 4.95 16.50
CA LYS A 44 -2.81 3.90 17.28
C LYS A 44 -1.29 4.09 17.41
N GLY A 45 -0.73 5.18 16.87
CA GLY A 45 0.71 5.45 16.93
C GLY A 45 1.57 4.57 16.02
N LEU A 46 0.95 3.86 15.07
CA LEU A 46 1.67 2.99 14.14
C LEU A 46 2.34 3.74 12.98
N GLY A 47 2.13 5.04 12.85
CA GLY A 47 2.83 5.88 11.89
C GLY A 47 2.78 7.35 12.30
N LYS A 48 3.86 8.09 12.03
CA LYS A 48 4.01 9.50 12.44
C LYS A 48 3.35 10.49 11.47
N LYS A 49 3.10 10.05 10.22
CA LYS A 49 2.46 10.85 9.16
C LYS A 49 1.62 9.94 8.27
N ILE A 50 0.60 10.54 7.63
CA ILE A 50 -0.16 9.92 6.55
C ILE A 50 0.23 10.61 5.24
N ILE A 51 0.71 9.84 4.26
CA ILE A 51 0.94 10.30 2.90
C ILE A 51 -0.24 9.85 2.06
N PHE A 52 -1.09 10.76 1.63
CA PHE A 52 -2.05 10.46 0.56
C PHE A 52 -1.30 10.55 -0.78
N SER A 53 -1.26 9.45 -1.52
CA SER A 53 -0.56 9.39 -2.81
C SER A 53 -1.56 9.16 -3.94
N GLY A 54 -1.58 10.12 -4.87
CA GLY A 54 -2.44 10.12 -6.05
C GLY A 54 -2.84 11.53 -6.49
N ALA A 55 -2.97 11.71 -7.80
CA ALA A 55 -3.30 12.98 -8.45
C ALA A 55 -4.49 12.89 -9.41
N ILE A 56 -5.13 11.72 -9.52
CA ILE A 56 -6.24 11.48 -10.43
C ILE A 56 -7.57 11.85 -9.75
N THR A 57 -8.49 12.33 -10.55
CA THR A 57 -9.89 12.48 -10.17
C THR A 57 -10.74 11.75 -11.20
N ASP A 58 -11.30 10.62 -10.84
CA ASP A 58 -12.24 9.86 -11.63
C ASP A 58 -13.21 9.15 -10.68
N TYR A 59 -14.34 9.79 -10.43
CA TYR A 59 -15.34 9.27 -9.49
C TYR A 59 -15.97 7.97 -9.98
N ASN A 60 -16.10 7.78 -11.31
CA ASN A 60 -16.65 6.56 -11.89
C ASN A 60 -15.71 5.36 -11.71
N TYR A 61 -14.43 5.62 -11.51
CA TYR A 61 -13.41 4.61 -11.26
C TYR A 61 -12.96 4.54 -9.80
N GLY A 62 -13.62 5.29 -8.93
CA GLY A 62 -13.32 5.33 -7.50
C GLY A 62 -12.07 6.11 -7.12
N SER A 63 -11.49 6.90 -8.03
CA SER A 63 -10.34 7.77 -7.73
C SER A 63 -10.83 9.12 -7.22
N PHE A 64 -10.99 9.23 -5.91
CA PHE A 64 -11.46 10.45 -5.25
C PHE A 64 -10.26 11.34 -4.90
N PRO A 65 -10.32 12.64 -5.24
CA PRO A 65 -9.19 13.55 -5.07
C PRO A 65 -8.90 13.85 -3.59
N PHE A 66 -7.68 14.29 -3.32
CA PHE A 66 -7.25 14.65 -1.96
C PHE A 66 -8.17 15.64 -1.26
N LYS A 67 -8.75 16.61 -1.99
CA LYS A 67 -9.68 17.60 -1.43
C LYS A 67 -10.93 16.96 -0.77
N ASP A 68 -11.34 15.77 -1.23
CA ASP A 68 -12.50 15.04 -0.69
C ASP A 68 -12.07 14.08 0.45
N ILE A 69 -10.85 13.54 0.39
CA ILE A 69 -10.29 12.65 1.41
C ILE A 69 -9.81 13.42 2.65
N LEU A 70 -9.22 14.59 2.47
CA LEU A 70 -8.68 15.40 3.57
C LEU A 70 -9.71 15.71 4.67
N PRO A 71 -10.93 16.21 4.37
CA PRO A 71 -11.94 16.44 5.39
C PRO A 71 -12.30 15.17 6.17
N LYS A 72 -12.35 14.01 5.48
CA LYS A 72 -12.64 12.71 6.10
C LYS A 72 -11.54 12.30 7.09
N LEU A 73 -10.27 12.51 6.75
CA LEU A 73 -9.15 12.27 7.68
C LEU A 73 -9.22 13.21 8.89
N LEU A 74 -9.49 14.49 8.69
CA LEU A 74 -9.60 15.47 9.77
C LEU A 74 -10.73 15.13 10.75
N THR A 75 -11.88 14.69 10.27
CA THR A 75 -13.02 14.29 11.11
C THR A 75 -12.75 13.05 11.96
N THR A 76 -11.73 12.26 11.65
CA THR A 76 -11.30 11.14 12.51
C THR A 76 -10.36 11.55 13.64
N GLY A 77 -9.93 12.81 13.70
CA GLY A 77 -8.97 13.31 14.69
C GLY A 77 -7.52 13.34 14.23
N VAL A 78 -7.22 12.98 12.97
CA VAL A 78 -5.87 13.12 12.41
C VAL A 78 -5.56 14.60 12.19
N PRO A 79 -4.50 15.18 12.79
CA PRO A 79 -4.21 16.59 12.65
C PRO A 79 -3.66 16.91 11.25
N LYS A 80 -4.01 18.09 10.73
CA LYS A 80 -3.64 18.51 9.35
C LYS A 80 -2.12 18.46 9.09
N ASN A 81 -1.31 18.82 10.06
CA ASN A 81 0.16 18.80 9.95
C ASN A 81 0.77 17.39 9.88
N ALA A 82 0.00 16.34 10.20
CA ALA A 82 0.41 14.95 10.03
C ALA A 82 0.07 14.40 8.63
N ILE A 83 -0.66 15.15 7.80
CA ILE A 83 -1.12 14.71 6.49
C ILE A 83 -0.29 15.39 5.40
N VAL A 84 0.27 14.59 4.49
CA VAL A 84 1.03 15.06 3.32
C VAL A 84 0.35 14.56 2.06
N HIS A 85 0.24 15.41 1.05
CA HIS A 85 -0.27 15.05 -0.27
C HIS A 85 0.88 14.88 -1.28
N GLU A 86 1.10 13.66 -1.73
CA GLU A 86 1.90 13.38 -2.92
C GLU A 86 0.97 13.51 -4.15
N LYS A 87 1.14 14.57 -4.93
CA LYS A 87 0.20 15.06 -5.95
C LYS A 87 0.69 14.90 -7.40
N LYS A 88 1.70 14.08 -7.64
CA LYS A 88 2.31 13.92 -8.98
C LYS A 88 1.90 12.62 -9.66
N SER A 89 1.71 11.57 -8.88
CA SER A 89 1.51 10.22 -9.40
C SER A 89 0.10 10.03 -9.98
N LYS A 90 0.04 9.36 -11.14
CA LYS A 90 -1.19 9.06 -11.88
C LYS A 90 -1.53 7.57 -11.93
N ASN A 91 -0.69 6.72 -11.38
CA ASN A 91 -0.87 5.27 -11.33
C ASN A 91 -0.03 4.68 -10.19
N THR A 92 -0.24 3.40 -9.87
CA THR A 92 0.41 2.74 -8.73
C THR A 92 1.93 2.66 -8.85
N LYS A 93 2.48 2.53 -10.07
CA LYS A 93 3.93 2.56 -10.28
C LYS A 93 4.49 3.93 -9.91
N GLU A 94 3.91 5.00 -10.45
CA GLU A 94 4.32 6.37 -10.13
C GLU A 94 4.13 6.70 -8.63
N GLN A 95 3.06 6.19 -7.99
CA GLN A 95 2.86 6.31 -6.54
C GLN A 95 4.06 5.71 -5.79
N ALA A 96 4.48 4.50 -6.15
CA ALA A 96 5.65 3.86 -5.55
C ALA A 96 6.92 4.69 -5.76
N GLU A 97 7.20 5.11 -6.99
CA GLU A 97 8.37 5.94 -7.33
C GLU A 97 8.41 7.24 -6.52
N GLN A 98 7.30 8.01 -6.51
CA GLN A 98 7.28 9.30 -5.83
C GLN A 98 7.35 9.17 -4.30
N VAL A 99 6.64 8.18 -3.73
CA VAL A 99 6.66 7.98 -2.28
C VAL A 99 8.03 7.46 -1.82
N ILE A 100 8.68 6.54 -2.54
CA ILE A 100 10.02 6.07 -2.16
C ILE A 100 11.04 7.19 -2.29
N LYS A 101 10.99 8.02 -3.35
CA LYS A 101 11.82 9.24 -3.45
C LYS A 101 11.61 10.17 -2.25
N LEU A 102 10.36 10.38 -1.87
CA LEU A 102 10.01 11.22 -0.71
C LEU A 102 10.52 10.62 0.60
N ALA A 103 10.40 9.32 0.77
CA ALA A 103 10.89 8.58 1.93
C ALA A 103 12.42 8.71 2.07
N ILE A 104 13.16 8.48 1.00
CA ILE A 104 14.62 8.64 0.97
C ILE A 104 15.03 10.08 1.33
N LYS A 105 14.36 11.08 0.72
CA LYS A 105 14.65 12.50 0.99
C LYS A 105 14.47 12.88 2.46
N ASN A 106 13.48 12.27 3.15
CA ASN A 106 13.15 12.60 4.55
C ASN A 106 13.75 11.61 5.57
N GLY A 107 14.55 10.62 5.14
CA GLY A 107 15.11 9.61 6.02
C GLY A 107 14.07 8.64 6.59
N TRP A 108 12.91 8.47 5.96
CA TRP A 108 11.89 7.51 6.37
C TRP A 108 12.24 6.12 5.85
N ASN A 109 12.37 5.18 6.76
CA ASN A 109 12.81 3.82 6.42
C ASN A 109 11.81 2.73 6.83
N LYS A 110 10.65 3.09 7.39
CA LYS A 110 9.56 2.18 7.71
C LYS A 110 8.26 2.74 7.18
N ILE A 111 7.60 1.97 6.31
CA ILE A 111 6.43 2.41 5.54
C ILE A 111 5.31 1.38 5.70
N ILE A 112 4.12 1.81 6.14
CA ILE A 112 2.91 1.00 6.10
C ILE A 112 2.10 1.37 4.86
N LEU A 113 1.79 0.39 4.01
CA LEU A 113 0.96 0.56 2.83
C LEU A 113 -0.50 0.25 3.14
N VAL A 114 -1.40 1.16 2.76
CA VAL A 114 -2.85 1.01 2.90
C VAL A 114 -3.51 1.12 1.54
N ALA A 115 -4.08 0.02 1.09
CA ALA A 115 -4.96 -0.08 -0.06
C ALA A 115 -6.16 -0.98 0.29
N THR A 116 -7.15 -1.11 -0.60
CA THR A 116 -8.15 -2.16 -0.47
C THR A 116 -7.52 -3.53 -0.73
N HIS A 117 -8.11 -4.58 -0.15
CA HIS A 117 -7.51 -5.91 -0.08
C HIS A 117 -7.08 -6.42 -1.46
N GLU A 118 -7.96 -6.38 -2.45
CA GLU A 118 -7.68 -6.82 -3.82
C GLU A 118 -6.57 -6.03 -4.49
N HIS A 119 -6.44 -4.74 -4.19
CA HIS A 119 -5.41 -3.86 -4.74
C HIS A 119 -4.07 -3.94 -3.99
N GLN A 120 -4.08 -4.37 -2.72
CA GLN A 120 -2.89 -4.39 -1.86
C GLN A 120 -1.75 -5.22 -2.47
N TYR A 121 -2.06 -6.33 -3.11
CA TYR A 121 -1.07 -7.22 -3.72
C TYR A 121 -0.24 -6.52 -4.80
N ARG A 122 -0.89 -5.82 -5.73
CA ARG A 122 -0.20 -5.08 -6.78
C ARG A 122 0.51 -3.85 -6.23
N ALA A 123 -0.10 -3.15 -5.31
CA ALA A 123 0.51 -2.01 -4.64
C ALA A 123 1.82 -2.41 -3.94
N TYR A 124 1.79 -3.48 -3.15
CA TYR A 124 2.98 -3.98 -2.46
C TYR A 124 4.12 -4.33 -3.42
N LEU A 125 3.84 -5.07 -4.51
CA LEU A 125 4.86 -5.44 -5.49
C LEU A 125 5.42 -4.22 -6.23
N SER A 126 4.60 -3.17 -6.48
CA SER A 126 5.07 -1.90 -7.05
C SER A 126 6.05 -1.21 -6.12
N PHE A 127 5.70 -1.06 -4.84
CA PHE A 127 6.55 -0.42 -3.84
C PHE A 127 7.82 -1.24 -3.57
N LEU A 128 7.70 -2.56 -3.52
CA LEU A 128 8.85 -3.44 -3.33
C LEU A 128 9.85 -3.32 -4.47
N LYS A 129 9.39 -3.22 -5.73
CA LYS A 129 10.26 -3.00 -6.88
C LYS A 129 11.11 -1.74 -6.69
N GLU A 130 10.48 -0.63 -6.29
CA GLU A 130 11.19 0.63 -6.05
C GLU A 130 12.16 0.56 -4.86
N VAL A 131 11.79 -0.13 -3.78
CA VAL A 131 12.68 -0.36 -2.64
C VAL A 131 13.91 -1.14 -3.06
N LEU A 132 13.74 -2.26 -3.78
CA LEU A 132 14.84 -3.09 -4.26
C LEU A 132 15.74 -2.32 -5.23
N SER A 133 15.17 -1.54 -6.14
CA SER A 133 15.90 -0.72 -7.11
C SER A 133 16.68 0.41 -6.45
N SER A 134 16.16 0.98 -5.38
CA SER A 134 16.81 2.09 -4.65
C SER A 134 18.06 1.66 -3.87
N LYS A 135 18.23 0.36 -3.61
CA LYS A 135 19.27 -0.20 -2.73
C LYS A 135 19.29 0.42 -1.32
N LYS A 136 18.18 1.03 -0.90
CA LYS A 136 18.01 1.60 0.44
C LYS A 136 17.36 0.59 1.37
N ASP A 137 17.71 0.68 2.64
CA ASP A 137 17.18 -0.19 3.68
C ASP A 137 15.82 0.33 4.18
N ILE A 138 14.80 0.13 3.37
CA ILE A 138 13.41 0.54 3.66
C ILE A 138 12.59 -0.72 3.96
N LEU A 139 11.85 -0.70 5.06
CA LEU A 139 10.93 -1.76 5.47
C LEU A 139 9.50 -1.41 5.08
N LEU A 140 8.88 -2.27 4.26
CA LEU A 140 7.49 -2.17 3.85
C LEU A 140 6.61 -3.11 4.69
N PHE A 141 5.48 -2.61 5.14
CA PHE A 141 4.45 -3.36 5.87
C PHE A 141 3.11 -3.24 5.15
N ASN A 142 2.35 -4.31 5.13
CA ASN A 142 1.06 -4.38 4.47
C ASN A 142 -0.07 -4.21 5.50
N SER A 143 -0.99 -3.31 5.22
CA SER A 143 -2.18 -3.12 6.04
C SER A 143 -3.43 -2.93 5.17
N PRO A 144 -3.87 -4.00 4.48
CA PRO A 144 -5.04 -3.91 3.61
C PRO A 144 -6.30 -3.54 4.39
N VAL A 145 -7.21 -2.82 3.73
CA VAL A 145 -8.57 -2.64 4.23
C VAL A 145 -9.30 -3.96 4.11
N ARG A 146 -9.84 -4.45 5.22
CA ARG A 146 -10.59 -5.72 5.31
C ARG A 146 -12.06 -5.45 5.60
N ASN A 147 -12.86 -6.51 5.60
CA ASN A 147 -14.30 -6.47 5.92
C ASN A 147 -15.13 -5.65 4.89
N LEU A 148 -14.64 -5.53 3.67
CA LEU A 148 -15.38 -4.98 2.55
C LEU A 148 -16.24 -6.09 1.89
N LYS A 149 -17.38 -5.70 1.36
CA LYS A 149 -18.28 -6.64 0.67
C LYS A 149 -17.70 -7.04 -0.68
N TRP A 150 -17.53 -8.33 -0.91
CA TRP A 150 -16.90 -8.87 -2.11
C TRP A 150 -17.84 -8.96 -3.32
N PHE A 151 -19.12 -9.25 -3.09
CA PHE A 151 -20.11 -9.52 -4.15
C PHE A 151 -21.04 -8.34 -4.41
N GLU A 152 -21.02 -7.29 -3.59
CA GLU A 152 -21.78 -6.07 -3.84
C GLU A 152 -21.18 -5.30 -5.02
N LYS A 153 -22.05 -4.93 -5.96
CA LYS A 153 -21.66 -4.11 -7.13
C LYS A 153 -21.63 -2.64 -6.72
N ASN A 154 -20.54 -1.98 -6.99
CA ASN A 154 -20.38 -0.53 -6.94
C ASN A 154 -20.13 0.02 -8.34
N ASP A 155 -19.90 1.34 -8.49
CA ASP A 155 -19.75 2.00 -9.79
C ASP A 155 -18.55 1.47 -10.59
N TRP A 156 -17.52 0.94 -9.90
CA TRP A 156 -16.32 0.35 -10.53
C TRP A 156 -16.27 -1.18 -10.47
N GLY A 157 -17.42 -1.84 -10.28
CA GLY A 157 -17.57 -3.29 -10.34
C GLY A 157 -17.60 -4.00 -9.00
N ARG A 158 -17.61 -5.33 -9.01
CA ARG A 158 -17.53 -6.15 -7.81
C ARG A 158 -16.07 -6.44 -7.46
N ARG A 159 -15.73 -6.44 -6.17
CA ARG A 159 -14.36 -6.77 -5.72
C ARG A 159 -13.95 -8.17 -6.10
N PHE A 160 -14.89 -9.11 -6.07
CA PHE A 160 -14.67 -10.49 -6.46
C PHE A 160 -14.15 -10.62 -7.91
N ASP A 161 -14.71 -9.84 -8.83
CA ASP A 161 -14.25 -9.82 -10.23
C ASP A 161 -12.94 -9.03 -10.39
N ASN A 162 -12.76 -8.01 -9.56
CA ASN A 162 -11.59 -7.14 -9.62
C ASN A 162 -10.31 -7.83 -9.14
N ILE A 163 -10.39 -8.85 -8.28
CA ILE A 163 -9.19 -9.56 -7.80
C ILE A 163 -8.50 -10.30 -8.95
N ASP A 164 -9.25 -10.94 -9.84
CA ASP A 164 -8.69 -11.59 -11.02
C ASP A 164 -8.02 -10.59 -11.95
N ASN A 165 -8.67 -9.43 -12.15
CA ASN A 165 -8.11 -8.33 -12.93
C ASN A 165 -6.79 -7.80 -12.33
N GLU A 166 -6.70 -7.71 -11.01
CA GLU A 166 -5.47 -7.29 -10.33
C GLU A 166 -4.34 -8.32 -10.49
N PHE A 167 -4.62 -9.62 -10.38
CA PHE A 167 -3.59 -10.65 -10.61
C PHE A 167 -3.17 -10.73 -12.07
N ASN A 168 -4.07 -10.59 -13.02
CA ASN A 168 -3.73 -10.49 -14.47
C ASN A 168 -2.80 -9.27 -14.74
N LYS A 169 -3.07 -8.12 -14.08
CA LYS A 169 -2.18 -6.94 -14.15
C LYS A 169 -0.82 -7.24 -13.52
N ILE A 170 -0.78 -7.93 -12.38
CA ILE A 170 0.47 -8.29 -11.69
C ILE A 170 1.35 -9.11 -12.63
N GLU A 171 0.84 -10.20 -13.21
CA GLU A 171 1.58 -11.06 -14.11
C GLU A 171 2.11 -10.28 -15.34
N LYS A 172 1.24 -9.48 -15.97
CA LYS A 172 1.62 -8.61 -17.10
C LYS A 172 2.73 -7.61 -16.74
N TYR A 173 2.68 -7.03 -15.54
CA TYR A 173 3.62 -5.99 -15.14
C TYR A 173 4.93 -6.54 -14.57
N ILE A 174 4.94 -7.75 -14.02
CA ILE A 174 6.17 -8.49 -13.71
C ILE A 174 6.96 -8.73 -14.99
N LEU A 175 6.32 -9.20 -16.07
CA LEU A 175 6.98 -9.40 -17.39
C LEU A 175 7.57 -8.12 -17.97
N LYS A 176 7.04 -6.96 -17.61
CA LYS A 176 7.54 -5.63 -18.03
C LYS A 176 8.58 -5.04 -17.08
N ASP A 177 9.00 -5.78 -16.07
CA ASP A 177 9.89 -5.32 -14.99
C ASP A 177 9.38 -4.08 -14.22
N HIS A 178 8.05 -3.89 -14.18
CA HIS A 178 7.42 -2.80 -13.43
C HIS A 178 7.09 -3.16 -11.99
N LEU A 179 7.06 -4.44 -11.65
CA LEU A 179 6.76 -4.98 -10.32
C LEU A 179 7.86 -5.93 -9.87
N ALA A 180 8.04 -6.04 -8.56
CA ALA A 180 8.79 -7.16 -8.00
C ALA A 180 8.04 -8.47 -8.25
N THR A 181 8.77 -9.56 -8.37
CA THR A 181 8.22 -10.91 -8.49
C THR A 181 7.71 -11.42 -7.13
N PHE A 182 6.86 -12.45 -7.15
CA PHE A 182 6.44 -13.13 -5.93
C PHE A 182 7.61 -13.72 -5.14
N GLN A 183 8.64 -14.24 -5.84
CA GLN A 183 9.83 -14.78 -5.20
C GLN A 183 10.66 -13.68 -4.52
N GLU A 184 10.82 -12.52 -5.16
CA GLU A 184 11.50 -11.37 -4.54
C GLU A 184 10.76 -10.89 -3.28
N ALA A 185 9.41 -10.90 -3.31
CA ALA A 185 8.60 -10.55 -2.15
C ALA A 185 8.81 -11.51 -0.97
N ILE A 186 8.86 -12.82 -1.22
CA ILE A 186 9.13 -13.84 -0.19
C ILE A 186 10.54 -13.66 0.37
N ASN A 187 11.54 -13.51 -0.49
CA ASN A 187 12.94 -13.31 -0.07
C ASN A 187 13.11 -12.03 0.74
N TYR A 188 12.38 -10.98 0.35
CA TYR A 188 12.37 -9.72 1.08
C TYR A 188 11.72 -9.86 2.47
N GLN A 189 10.59 -10.57 2.57
CA GLN A 189 9.92 -10.82 3.85
C GLN A 189 10.82 -11.59 4.82
N GLU A 190 11.50 -12.62 4.35
CA GLU A 190 12.46 -13.38 5.18
C GLU A 190 13.57 -12.48 5.73
N LYS A 191 14.15 -11.61 4.89
CA LYS A 191 15.19 -10.64 5.31
C LYS A 191 14.62 -9.63 6.31
N LYS A 192 13.40 -9.12 6.07
CA LYS A 192 12.71 -8.17 6.96
C LYS A 192 12.51 -8.77 8.35
N GLU A 193 12.04 -10.01 8.45
CA GLU A 193 11.81 -10.69 9.72
C GLU A 193 13.11 -10.94 10.49
N LYS A 194 14.16 -11.45 9.83
CA LYS A 194 15.48 -11.61 10.43
C LYS A 194 16.01 -10.31 11.02
N LYS A 195 15.84 -9.20 10.31
CA LYS A 195 16.25 -7.88 10.78
C LYS A 195 15.48 -7.44 12.03
N LEU A 196 14.16 -7.64 12.04
CA LEU A 196 13.30 -7.25 13.16
C LEU A 196 13.58 -8.07 14.44
N ILE A 197 14.00 -9.31 14.31
CA ILE A 197 14.40 -10.15 15.43
C ILE A 197 15.70 -9.61 16.04
N ASN A 198 16.70 -9.27 15.20
CA ASN A 198 18.00 -8.79 15.66
C ASN A 198 17.96 -7.41 16.32
N THR A 199 16.96 -6.58 16.00
CA THR A 199 16.80 -5.24 16.61
C THR A 199 16.16 -5.29 18.01
N LYS A 200 15.67 -6.45 18.46
CA LYS A 200 15.08 -6.66 19.79
C LYS A 200 16.07 -7.24 20.83
N ARG A 201 17.26 -7.57 20.41
CA ARG A 201 18.38 -7.97 21.27
C ARG A 201 19.31 -6.78 21.53
#